data_fc124ec37511e9ec4c9dfce85d8d45c4
#
_entry.id   fc124ec37511e9ec4c9dfce85d8d45c4
#
_cell.length_a   1.000
_cell.length_b   1.000
_cell.length_c   1.000
_cell.angle_alpha   90.00
_cell.angle_beta   90.00
_cell.angle_gamma   90.00
#
_symmetry.space_group_name_H-M   'P 1'
#
loop_
_entity.id
_entity.type
_entity.pdbx_description
1 polymer ?
#
loop_
_entity_poly.entity_id
_entity_poly.type
_entity_poly.pdbx_seq_one_letter_code
_entity_poly.pdbx_strand_id
1 'polypeptide(L)'
;MINSSKIWLIIKREYKTRVQTKSFMLSTFLTPLLIFGFMGLFIFINISDNEAPKQVVVIDETGRILKPLTQLNTTRYLPIETEQSIEQIRDLIMEDELDGYIFFDQTFLSESTPATFVHNGSGGITFFESLRSDVRDVTRQIRLEDNDVSDAVIAIFEERPALENRRLNEVGVDEQSNPFISSLGGYLIGAFIFIGLFAYGAILMRSVIEEKTSRIVEIITSSVKPIELMLGKLLGVCLVALTQFSLWIATYAGVTILAAPVAQFFINQRMGDLQNSLNAVDAEGTAANMPSDIDLSFLEQFSIDPLIVLYFFVFFVLGFLMYSSIFAAIGAAVDSEQDSQQFQFIILSPIFLGYMLNFRIAEAPDSTFAIVASLFPLTSPINMVTRMLVSNVPFWEVLLSILLLILSLIGMLLLAARIYRTGILMYGKKPTFKELYKWIRQA
;
A
#
# COMPACT_ATOMS: atom_id res chain seq x y z
N MET A 1 -41.17 -20.50 1.53
CA MET A 1 -40.87 -19.08 1.70
C MET A 1 -39.72 -18.96 2.69
N ILE A 2 -38.83 -17.98 2.49
CA ILE A 2 -37.73 -17.64 3.40
C ILE A 2 -38.31 -16.73 4.51
N ASN A 3 -38.00 -17.04 5.79
CA ASN A 3 -38.53 -16.27 6.92
C ASN A 3 -37.51 -15.23 7.38
N SER A 4 -37.79 -13.96 7.08
CA SER A 4 -36.89 -12.82 7.41
C SER A 4 -36.67 -12.65 8.91
N SER A 5 -37.66 -12.95 9.76
CA SER A 5 -37.52 -12.84 11.23
C SER A 5 -36.49 -13.84 11.78
N LYS A 6 -36.41 -15.05 11.23
CA LYS A 6 -35.42 -16.04 11.64
C LYS A 6 -34.01 -15.65 11.20
N ILE A 7 -33.88 -15.15 9.96
CA ILE A 7 -32.60 -14.61 9.46
C ILE A 7 -32.11 -13.48 10.36
N TRP A 8 -32.98 -12.54 10.72
CA TRP A 8 -32.63 -11.42 11.60
C TRP A 8 -32.16 -11.86 12.99
N LEU A 9 -32.78 -12.88 13.56
CA LEU A 9 -32.33 -13.44 14.84
C LEU A 9 -30.92 -14.05 14.75
N ILE A 10 -30.61 -14.73 13.65
CA ILE A 10 -29.27 -15.29 13.40
C ILE A 10 -28.26 -14.17 13.21
N ILE A 11 -28.57 -13.15 12.40
CA ILE A 11 -27.72 -11.97 12.20
C ILE A 11 -27.40 -11.33 13.56
N LYS A 12 -28.41 -11.07 14.36
CA LYS A 12 -28.23 -10.42 15.68
C LYS A 12 -27.34 -11.26 16.60
N ARG A 13 -27.53 -12.57 16.61
CA ARG A 13 -26.70 -13.52 17.39
C ARG A 13 -25.26 -13.47 16.91
N GLU A 14 -25.01 -13.67 15.60
CA GLU A 14 -23.67 -13.70 15.01
C GLU A 14 -22.92 -12.39 15.22
N TYR A 15 -23.61 -11.26 15.04
CA TYR A 15 -23.05 -9.94 15.27
C TYR A 15 -22.67 -9.73 16.73
N LYS A 16 -23.64 -9.95 17.66
CA LYS A 16 -23.42 -9.67 19.07
C LYS A 16 -22.34 -10.54 19.69
N THR A 17 -22.32 -11.83 19.36
CA THR A 17 -21.33 -12.78 19.89
C THR A 17 -19.92 -12.46 19.45
N ARG A 18 -19.71 -11.83 18.29
CA ARG A 18 -18.39 -11.47 17.77
C ARG A 18 -17.93 -10.09 18.22
N VAL A 19 -18.78 -9.07 18.09
CA VAL A 19 -18.42 -7.69 18.45
C VAL A 19 -18.15 -7.53 19.95
N GLN A 20 -18.80 -8.33 20.79
CA GLN A 20 -18.59 -8.30 22.24
C GLN A 20 -17.35 -9.08 22.72
N THR A 21 -16.61 -9.74 21.83
CA THR A 21 -15.38 -10.43 22.22
C THR A 21 -14.23 -9.46 22.51
N LYS A 22 -13.42 -9.79 23.53
CA LYS A 22 -12.20 -9.04 23.82
C LYS A 22 -11.25 -9.00 22.64
N SER A 23 -11.19 -10.10 21.87
CA SER A 23 -10.36 -10.21 20.67
C SER A 23 -10.79 -9.22 19.59
N PHE A 24 -12.09 -9.06 19.34
CA PHE A 24 -12.61 -8.09 18.39
C PHE A 24 -12.28 -6.65 18.82
N MET A 25 -12.54 -6.30 20.08
CA MET A 25 -12.23 -4.98 20.61
C MET A 25 -10.73 -4.68 20.51
N LEU A 26 -9.90 -5.66 20.92
CA LEU A 26 -8.45 -5.50 20.84
C LEU A 26 -7.97 -5.31 19.39
N SER A 27 -8.38 -6.18 18.46
CA SER A 27 -7.98 -6.06 17.06
C SER A 27 -8.48 -4.77 16.40
N THR A 28 -9.67 -4.31 16.74
CA THR A 28 -10.25 -3.09 16.18
C THR A 28 -9.49 -1.83 16.57
N PHE A 29 -9.05 -1.72 17.82
CA PHE A 29 -8.32 -0.54 18.29
C PHE A 29 -6.80 -0.70 18.16
N LEU A 30 -6.27 -1.90 18.37
CA LEU A 30 -4.83 -2.14 18.33
C LEU A 30 -4.28 -2.06 16.90
N THR A 31 -5.02 -2.52 15.90
CA THR A 31 -4.53 -2.50 14.50
C THR A 31 -4.23 -1.08 13.99
N PRO A 32 -5.15 -0.10 14.07
CA PRO A 32 -4.83 1.28 13.70
C PRO A 32 -3.71 1.88 14.55
N LEU A 33 -3.73 1.62 15.87
CA LEU A 33 -2.70 2.13 16.79
C LEU A 33 -1.31 1.59 16.44
N LEU A 34 -1.20 0.31 16.07
CA LEU A 34 0.05 -0.26 15.60
C LEU A 34 0.49 0.34 14.27
N ILE A 35 -0.42 0.51 13.31
CA ILE A 35 -0.09 1.13 12.01
C ILE A 35 0.44 2.55 12.22
N PHE A 36 -0.25 3.39 12.98
CA PHE A 36 0.19 4.74 13.27
C PHE A 36 1.45 4.76 14.14
N GLY A 37 1.57 3.83 15.11
CA GLY A 37 2.75 3.67 15.96
C GLY A 37 3.99 3.30 15.15
N PHE A 38 3.89 2.34 14.24
CA PHE A 38 4.98 1.98 13.35
C PHE A 38 5.33 3.10 12.37
N MET A 39 4.32 3.79 11.82
CA MET A 39 4.55 4.93 10.95
C MET A 39 5.26 6.08 11.70
N GLY A 40 4.81 6.38 12.91
CA GLY A 40 5.47 7.37 13.77
C GLY A 40 6.89 6.97 14.16
N LEU A 41 7.11 5.69 14.50
CA LEU A 41 8.44 5.14 14.80
C LEU A 41 9.35 5.20 13.56
N PHE A 42 8.84 4.84 12.37
CA PHE A 42 9.58 4.95 11.12
C PHE A 42 10.00 6.39 10.82
N ILE A 43 9.07 7.34 10.97
CA ILE A 43 9.37 8.78 10.82
C ILE A 43 10.39 9.22 11.87
N PHE A 44 10.22 8.81 13.13
CA PHE A 44 11.15 9.13 14.22
C PHE A 44 12.56 8.60 13.95
N ILE A 45 12.70 7.34 13.52
CA ILE A 45 13.99 6.76 13.14
C ILE A 45 14.62 7.58 12.01
N ASN A 46 13.90 7.87 10.94
CA ASN A 46 14.44 8.64 9.80
C ASN A 46 14.82 10.09 10.16
N ILE A 47 14.14 10.69 11.13
CA ILE A 47 14.50 12.04 11.62
C ILE A 47 15.65 11.99 12.65
N SER A 48 15.73 10.91 13.41
CA SER A 48 16.72 10.72 14.45
C SER A 48 18.03 10.10 13.96
N ASP A 49 18.04 9.56 12.74
CA ASP A 49 19.25 9.04 12.10
C ASP A 49 20.21 10.19 11.84
N ASN A 50 20.98 10.52 12.89
CA ASN A 50 22.25 11.21 12.77
C ASN A 50 23.29 10.17 12.31
N GLU A 51 23.05 9.45 11.21
CA GLU A 51 24.14 8.72 10.58
C GLU A 51 25.28 9.72 10.35
N ALA A 52 26.47 9.37 10.80
CA ALA A 52 27.67 10.12 10.46
C ALA A 52 27.64 10.31 8.94
N PRO A 53 27.93 11.53 8.44
CA PRO A 53 27.88 11.79 7.01
C PRO A 53 28.73 10.77 6.30
N LYS A 54 28.11 9.99 5.39
CA LYS A 54 28.80 8.95 4.63
C LYS A 54 29.99 9.54 3.91
N GLN A 55 31.16 8.95 4.11
CA GLN A 55 32.45 9.44 3.63
C GLN A 55 32.94 8.63 2.44
N VAL A 56 33.23 9.32 1.37
CA VAL A 56 33.70 8.72 0.11
C VAL A 56 35.00 9.38 -0.30
N VAL A 57 36.04 8.57 -0.49
CA VAL A 57 37.31 9.05 -1.02
C VAL A 57 37.21 9.24 -2.52
N VAL A 58 37.63 10.39 -3.01
CA VAL A 58 37.63 10.71 -4.44
C VAL A 58 39.04 10.59 -4.99
N ILE A 59 39.22 9.63 -5.92
CA ILE A 59 40.46 9.43 -6.68
C ILE A 59 40.23 10.03 -8.06
N ASP A 60 40.77 11.23 -8.27
CA ASP A 60 40.56 12.02 -9.46
C ASP A 60 41.84 12.15 -10.29
N GLU A 61 42.00 11.33 -11.32
CA GLU A 61 43.13 11.43 -12.26
C GLU A 61 42.92 12.55 -13.28
N THR A 62 41.70 13.11 -13.40
CA THR A 62 41.45 14.27 -14.27
C THR A 62 41.94 15.57 -13.67
N GLY A 63 42.08 15.61 -12.34
CA GLY A 63 42.48 16.81 -11.56
C GLY A 63 41.45 17.94 -11.52
N ARG A 64 40.23 17.69 -12.00
CA ARG A 64 39.20 18.74 -12.16
C ARG A 64 37.89 18.47 -11.39
N ILE A 65 37.64 17.23 -10.94
CA ILE A 65 36.37 16.79 -10.37
C ILE A 65 36.37 16.87 -8.84
N LEU A 66 37.51 16.54 -8.21
CA LEU A 66 37.63 16.53 -6.75
C LEU A 66 37.23 17.86 -6.12
N LYS A 67 37.74 18.96 -6.62
CA LYS A 67 37.49 20.29 -6.02
C LYS A 67 36.02 20.71 -6.07
N PRO A 68 35.30 20.58 -7.20
CA PRO A 68 33.86 20.87 -7.23
C PRO A 68 33.03 19.91 -6.36
N LEU A 69 33.32 18.61 -6.34
CA LEU A 69 32.64 17.66 -5.47
C LEU A 69 32.82 18.01 -3.98
N THR A 70 34.05 18.34 -3.57
CA THR A 70 34.33 18.75 -2.20
C THR A 70 33.62 20.06 -1.85
N GLN A 71 33.45 20.98 -2.78
CA GLN A 71 32.67 22.21 -2.55
C GLN A 71 31.16 21.94 -2.38
N LEU A 72 30.60 20.93 -3.06
CA LEU A 72 29.21 20.53 -2.86
C LEU A 72 28.97 19.96 -1.46
N ASN A 73 29.88 19.12 -0.97
CA ASN A 73 29.76 18.54 0.36
C ASN A 73 31.14 18.14 0.93
N THR A 74 31.70 19.01 1.79
CA THR A 74 33.02 18.85 2.38
C THR A 74 33.13 17.67 3.35
N THR A 75 32.03 17.23 3.92
CA THR A 75 32.03 16.10 4.87
C THR A 75 31.89 14.75 4.18
N ARG A 76 31.32 14.73 2.97
CA ARG A 76 31.10 13.52 2.18
C ARG A 76 32.27 13.16 1.30
N TYR A 77 32.82 14.14 0.60
CA TYR A 77 33.87 13.90 -0.41
C TYR A 77 35.24 14.25 0.16
N LEU A 78 36.05 13.21 0.36
CA LEU A 78 37.38 13.34 0.92
C LEU A 78 38.43 13.18 -0.19
N PRO A 79 39.48 14.03 -0.21
CA PRO A 79 40.60 13.82 -1.09
C PRO A 79 41.39 12.58 -0.66
N ILE A 80 42.03 11.89 -1.60
CA ILE A 80 43.02 10.87 -1.26
C ILE A 80 44.22 11.55 -0.59
N GLU A 81 44.66 11.02 0.56
CA GLU A 81 45.90 11.52 1.20
C GLU A 81 47.11 11.07 0.39
N THR A 82 48.11 11.93 0.33
CA THR A 82 49.28 11.80 -0.61
C THR A 82 50.09 10.50 -0.41
N GLU A 83 49.93 9.80 0.71
CA GLU A 83 50.66 8.57 1.03
C GLU A 83 49.73 7.32 1.06
N GLN A 84 48.44 7.44 0.80
CA GLN A 84 47.51 6.31 0.84
C GLN A 84 47.48 5.56 -0.47
N SER A 85 47.66 4.25 -0.43
CA SER A 85 47.46 3.37 -1.58
C SER A 85 45.99 2.96 -1.72
N ILE A 86 45.57 2.58 -2.93
CA ILE A 86 44.22 2.04 -3.17
C ILE A 86 43.94 0.81 -2.32
N GLU A 87 44.96 -0.01 -1.99
CA GLU A 87 44.81 -1.17 -1.13
C GLU A 87 44.46 -0.75 0.31
N GLN A 88 45.10 0.28 0.85
CA GLN A 88 44.79 0.80 2.18
C GLN A 88 43.37 1.40 2.23
N ILE A 89 42.91 2.09 1.19
CA ILE A 89 41.53 2.58 1.11
C ILE A 89 40.54 1.42 1.12
N ARG A 90 40.86 0.32 0.43
CA ARG A 90 40.00 -0.87 0.44
C ARG A 90 39.94 -1.52 1.83
N ASP A 91 41.08 -1.58 2.54
CA ASP A 91 41.11 -2.08 3.92
C ASP A 91 40.25 -1.23 4.83
N LEU A 92 40.31 0.11 4.76
CA LEU A 92 39.44 1.03 5.53
C LEU A 92 37.94 0.87 5.19
N ILE A 93 37.61 0.54 3.93
CA ILE A 93 36.24 0.23 3.54
C ILE A 93 35.79 -1.11 4.12
N MET A 94 36.66 -2.10 4.19
CA MET A 94 36.35 -3.39 4.78
C MET A 94 36.23 -3.33 6.33
N GLU A 95 36.89 -2.36 6.96
CA GLU A 95 36.82 -2.07 8.40
C GLU A 95 35.67 -1.11 8.77
N ASP A 96 34.81 -0.73 7.79
CA ASP A 96 33.69 0.22 7.95
C ASP A 96 34.10 1.63 8.41
N GLU A 97 35.37 2.02 8.23
CA GLU A 97 35.85 3.38 8.49
C GLU A 97 35.54 4.35 7.34
N LEU A 98 35.35 3.82 6.13
CA LEU A 98 34.95 4.56 4.91
C LEU A 98 33.79 3.83 4.22
N ASP A 99 32.86 4.59 3.66
CA ASP A 99 31.72 4.03 2.92
C ASP A 99 32.07 3.60 1.49
N GLY A 100 33.13 4.14 0.92
CA GLY A 100 33.58 3.78 -0.42
C GLY A 100 34.61 4.76 -1.02
N TYR A 101 34.99 4.47 -2.25
CA TYR A 101 35.75 5.43 -3.07
C TYR A 101 35.18 5.53 -4.48
N ILE A 102 35.32 6.72 -5.08
CA ILE A 102 34.99 6.95 -6.50
C ILE A 102 36.28 7.18 -7.26
N PHE A 103 36.46 6.44 -8.34
CA PHE A 103 37.61 6.55 -9.24
C PHE A 103 37.20 7.21 -10.57
N PHE A 104 37.90 8.25 -10.95
CA PHE A 104 37.77 8.95 -12.21
C PHE A 104 39.07 8.81 -13.01
N ASP A 105 38.98 8.12 -14.15
CA ASP A 105 40.08 7.97 -15.09
C ASP A 105 40.38 9.29 -15.84
N GLN A 106 41.60 9.47 -16.34
CA GLN A 106 42.00 10.66 -17.11
C GLN A 106 41.10 10.94 -18.32
N THR A 107 40.52 9.91 -18.90
CA THR A 107 39.63 9.98 -20.07
C THR A 107 38.16 10.28 -19.72
N PHE A 108 37.80 10.34 -18.44
CA PHE A 108 36.41 10.50 -17.97
C PHE A 108 35.70 11.70 -18.56
N LEU A 109 36.37 12.87 -18.61
CA LEU A 109 35.79 14.11 -19.15
C LEU A 109 35.78 14.15 -20.69
N SER A 110 36.80 13.55 -21.34
CA SER A 110 36.97 13.60 -22.82
C SER A 110 36.21 12.47 -23.54
N GLU A 111 36.25 11.23 -23.05
CA GLU A 111 35.68 10.07 -23.73
C GLU A 111 34.39 9.53 -23.09
N SER A 112 33.94 10.18 -22.01
CA SER A 112 32.74 9.75 -21.26
C SER A 112 32.85 8.33 -20.69
N THR A 113 34.07 7.92 -20.28
CA THR A 113 34.27 6.67 -19.56
C THR A 113 33.47 6.68 -18.25
N PRO A 114 32.94 5.56 -17.80
CA PRO A 114 32.16 5.53 -16.55
C PRO A 114 33.08 5.74 -15.33
N ALA A 115 32.64 6.59 -14.38
CA ALA A 115 33.25 6.62 -13.05
C ALA A 115 32.94 5.32 -12.32
N THR A 116 33.90 4.82 -11.54
CA THR A 116 33.73 3.58 -10.78
C THR A 116 33.57 3.88 -9.30
N PHE A 117 32.43 3.49 -8.73
CA PHE A 117 32.20 3.56 -7.29
C PHE A 117 32.40 2.19 -6.66
N VAL A 118 33.31 2.07 -5.70
CA VAL A 118 33.64 0.83 -4.98
C VAL A 118 33.23 0.99 -3.52
N HIS A 119 32.45 0.05 -3.01
CA HIS A 119 31.91 0.05 -1.63
C HIS A 119 31.75 -1.40 -1.12
N ASN A 120 31.60 -1.59 0.20
CA ASN A 120 31.38 -2.90 0.81
C ASN A 120 29.89 -3.31 0.93
N GLY A 121 28.97 -2.60 0.30
CA GLY A 121 27.52 -2.82 0.39
C GLY A 121 26.76 -1.87 1.35
N SER A 122 27.47 -1.00 2.06
CA SER A 122 26.88 -0.07 3.06
C SER A 122 26.08 1.08 2.47
N GLY A 123 26.15 1.33 1.16
CA GLY A 123 25.40 2.40 0.49
C GLY A 123 24.05 1.93 -0.03
N GLY A 124 22.93 2.38 0.56
CA GLY A 124 21.60 2.12 0.01
C GLY A 124 21.37 2.78 -1.36
N ILE A 125 20.28 2.39 -2.05
CA ILE A 125 19.91 2.93 -3.38
C ILE A 125 19.89 4.47 -3.40
N THR A 126 19.38 5.08 -2.35
CA THR A 126 19.26 6.54 -2.19
C THR A 126 20.63 7.22 -2.15
N PHE A 127 21.59 6.62 -1.46
CA PHE A 127 22.96 7.13 -1.40
C PHE A 127 23.66 7.05 -2.76
N PHE A 128 23.54 5.89 -3.44
CA PHE A 128 24.08 5.72 -4.79
C PHE A 128 23.49 6.72 -5.79
N GLU A 129 22.16 6.95 -5.75
CA GLU A 129 21.52 7.92 -6.63
C GLU A 129 21.94 9.37 -6.29
N SER A 130 22.20 9.70 -5.02
CA SER A 130 22.73 11.00 -4.64
C SER A 130 24.16 11.21 -5.17
N LEU A 131 25.07 10.22 -5.04
CA LEU A 131 26.42 10.27 -5.62
C LEU A 131 26.37 10.43 -7.14
N ARG A 132 25.52 9.67 -7.80
CA ARG A 132 25.32 9.75 -9.25
C ARG A 132 24.81 11.13 -9.69
N SER A 133 23.91 11.73 -8.91
CA SER A 133 23.45 13.11 -9.18
C SER A 133 24.58 14.11 -9.03
N ASP A 134 25.33 14.04 -7.91
CA ASP A 134 26.42 14.96 -7.63
C ASP A 134 27.52 14.87 -8.72
N VAL A 135 27.93 13.66 -9.08
CA VAL A 135 28.91 13.44 -10.16
C VAL A 135 28.42 13.97 -11.50
N ARG A 136 27.15 13.73 -11.83
CA ARG A 136 26.55 14.23 -13.08
C ARG A 136 26.50 15.75 -13.12
N ASP A 137 26.11 16.38 -12.03
CA ASP A 137 25.97 17.84 -11.97
C ASP A 137 27.35 18.52 -12.05
N VAL A 138 28.37 18.01 -11.36
CA VAL A 138 29.75 18.47 -11.46
C VAL A 138 30.31 18.26 -12.87
N THR A 139 30.12 17.08 -13.44
CA THR A 139 30.60 16.77 -14.81
C THR A 139 29.96 17.71 -15.84
N ARG A 140 28.66 17.98 -15.68
CA ARG A 140 27.92 18.88 -16.53
C ARG A 140 28.47 20.31 -16.43
N GLN A 141 28.71 20.80 -15.21
CA GLN A 141 29.27 22.14 -14.99
C GLN A 141 30.65 22.30 -15.68
N ILE A 142 31.57 21.33 -15.45
CA ILE A 142 32.92 21.38 -16.08
C ILE A 142 32.80 21.36 -17.61
N ARG A 143 31.90 20.59 -18.20
CA ARG A 143 31.70 20.54 -19.65
C ARG A 143 31.11 21.82 -20.22
N LEU A 144 30.24 22.50 -19.47
CA LEU A 144 29.68 23.81 -19.86
C LEU A 144 30.77 24.89 -19.83
N GLU A 145 31.64 24.89 -18.80
CA GLU A 145 32.80 25.77 -18.71
C GLU A 145 33.80 25.55 -19.86
N ASP A 146 34.10 24.29 -20.20
CA ASP A 146 35.04 23.93 -21.30
C ASP A 146 34.56 24.36 -22.68
N ASN A 147 33.26 24.55 -22.86
CA ASN A 147 32.68 24.96 -24.14
C ASN A 147 32.36 26.49 -24.20
N ASP A 148 32.90 27.28 -23.29
CA ASP A 148 32.69 28.75 -23.22
C ASP A 148 31.20 29.13 -23.22
N VAL A 149 30.36 28.32 -22.58
CA VAL A 149 28.93 28.61 -22.47
C VAL A 149 28.74 29.75 -21.48
N SER A 150 28.07 30.82 -21.90
CA SER A 150 27.85 31.98 -21.03
C SER A 150 27.04 31.63 -19.80
N ASP A 151 27.32 32.30 -18.66
CA ASP A 151 26.61 32.13 -17.40
C ASP A 151 25.08 32.26 -17.55
N ALA A 152 24.62 33.11 -18.47
CA ALA A 152 23.19 33.26 -18.76
C ALA A 152 22.57 31.99 -19.38
N VAL A 153 23.32 31.24 -20.16
CA VAL A 153 22.87 29.94 -20.72
C VAL A 153 22.95 28.86 -19.67
N ILE A 154 24.00 28.90 -18.82
CA ILE A 154 24.12 27.95 -17.68
C ILE A 154 22.92 28.10 -16.75
N ALA A 155 22.53 29.34 -16.40
CA ALA A 155 21.36 29.62 -15.55
C ALA A 155 20.06 29.06 -16.16
N ILE A 156 19.87 29.12 -17.49
CA ILE A 156 18.71 28.52 -18.16
C ILE A 156 18.69 26.99 -18.01
N PHE A 157 19.87 26.34 -18.03
CA PHE A 157 19.97 24.88 -17.84
C PHE A 157 19.90 24.47 -16.38
N GLU A 158 20.17 25.34 -15.43
CA GLU A 158 20.03 25.11 -13.99
C GLU A 158 18.59 25.34 -13.53
N GLU A 159 17.84 26.20 -14.25
CA GLU A 159 16.44 26.42 -14.01
C GLU A 159 15.66 25.06 -14.26
N ARG A 160 15.34 24.38 -13.19
CA ARG A 160 14.51 23.18 -13.25
C ARG A 160 13.05 23.63 -13.26
N PRO A 161 12.35 23.59 -14.40
CA PRO A 161 10.93 23.94 -14.41
C PRO A 161 10.19 22.96 -13.51
N ALA A 162 9.52 23.49 -12.48
CA ALA A 162 8.66 22.68 -11.63
C ALA A 162 7.45 22.24 -12.44
N LEU A 163 7.25 20.94 -12.59
CA LEU A 163 6.05 20.37 -13.18
C LEU A 163 5.02 20.13 -12.08
N GLU A 164 4.04 21.01 -11.96
CA GLU A 164 2.90 20.77 -11.11
C GLU A 164 1.96 19.74 -11.76
N ASN A 165 1.69 18.66 -11.05
CA ASN A 165 0.72 17.67 -11.51
C ASN A 165 -0.67 18.06 -10.98
N ARG A 166 -1.57 18.42 -11.90
CA ARG A 166 -2.97 18.75 -11.59
C ARG A 166 -3.90 17.77 -12.31
N ARG A 167 -4.84 17.23 -11.60
CA ARG A 167 -5.88 16.34 -12.11
C ARG A 167 -7.16 17.13 -12.30
N LEU A 168 -7.78 17.01 -13.46
CA LEU A 168 -9.13 17.53 -13.69
C LEU A 168 -10.14 16.58 -13.01
N ASN A 169 -10.97 17.11 -12.13
CA ASN A 169 -12.12 16.36 -11.59
C ASN A 169 -13.25 16.30 -12.62
N GLU A 170 -14.34 15.56 -12.31
CA GLU A 170 -15.50 15.40 -13.20
C GLU A 170 -16.19 16.72 -13.56
N VAL A 171 -15.99 17.76 -12.77
CA VAL A 171 -16.58 19.11 -12.98
C VAL A 171 -15.61 20.02 -13.75
N GLY A 172 -14.40 19.54 -14.09
CA GLY A 172 -13.39 20.30 -14.81
C GLY A 172 -12.61 21.29 -13.94
N VAL A 173 -12.58 21.09 -12.63
CA VAL A 173 -11.77 21.88 -11.70
C VAL A 173 -10.43 21.21 -11.47
N ASP A 174 -9.36 21.97 -11.51
CA ASP A 174 -7.99 21.50 -11.25
C ASP A 174 -7.81 21.18 -9.76
N GLU A 175 -7.41 19.94 -9.48
CA GLU A 175 -7.01 19.50 -8.15
C GLU A 175 -5.53 19.10 -8.16
N GLN A 176 -4.79 19.51 -7.13
CA GLN A 176 -3.42 19.03 -6.95
C GLN A 176 -3.46 17.52 -6.76
N SER A 177 -2.70 16.80 -7.57
CA SER A 177 -2.64 15.35 -7.50
C SER A 177 -1.20 14.90 -7.45
N ASN A 178 -0.88 14.08 -6.45
CA ASN A 178 0.39 13.37 -6.40
C ASN A 178 0.17 11.92 -6.82
N PRO A 179 0.63 11.50 -8.01
CA PRO A 179 0.42 10.14 -8.51
C PRO A 179 0.96 9.05 -7.56
N PHE A 180 2.04 9.35 -6.85
CA PHE A 180 2.63 8.43 -5.87
C PHE A 180 1.68 8.19 -4.69
N ILE A 181 1.11 9.26 -4.13
CA ILE A 181 0.17 9.17 -3.00
C ILE A 181 -1.12 8.46 -3.42
N SER A 182 -1.66 8.79 -4.61
CA SER A 182 -2.86 8.13 -5.15
C SER A 182 -2.63 6.64 -5.39
N SER A 183 -1.47 6.27 -5.95
CA SER A 183 -1.12 4.86 -6.18
C SER A 183 -0.92 4.11 -4.87
N LEU A 184 -0.22 4.72 -3.90
CA LEU A 184 -0.03 4.14 -2.56
C LEU A 184 -1.38 3.93 -1.86
N GLY A 185 -2.27 4.93 -1.94
CA GLY A 185 -3.65 4.82 -1.42
C GLY A 185 -4.41 3.67 -2.08
N GLY A 186 -4.29 3.52 -3.40
CA GLY A 186 -4.87 2.41 -4.16
C GLY A 186 -4.36 1.05 -3.70
N TYR A 187 -3.05 0.90 -3.47
CA TYR A 187 -2.46 -0.34 -2.95
C TYR A 187 -2.97 -0.67 -1.55
N LEU A 188 -3.04 0.34 -0.67
CA LEU A 188 -3.52 0.15 0.70
C LEU A 188 -5.01 -0.23 0.73
N ILE A 189 -5.87 0.46 0.00
CA ILE A 189 -7.30 0.13 -0.08
C ILE A 189 -7.49 -1.27 -0.66
N GLY A 190 -6.77 -1.61 -1.72
CA GLY A 190 -6.77 -2.95 -2.29
C GLY A 190 -6.35 -4.03 -1.29
N ALA A 191 -5.30 -3.76 -0.50
CA ALA A 191 -4.85 -4.65 0.58
C ALA A 191 -5.91 -4.80 1.68
N PHE A 192 -6.57 -3.73 2.09
CA PHE A 192 -7.66 -3.80 3.08
C PHE A 192 -8.83 -4.64 2.59
N ILE A 193 -9.25 -4.48 1.34
CA ILE A 193 -10.30 -5.32 0.75
C ILE A 193 -9.84 -6.77 0.70
N PHE A 194 -8.63 -7.05 0.19
CA PHE A 194 -8.04 -8.39 0.11
C PHE A 194 -8.03 -9.09 1.48
N ILE A 195 -7.44 -8.44 2.50
CA ILE A 195 -7.36 -8.96 3.86
C ILE A 195 -8.77 -9.16 4.45
N GLY A 196 -9.66 -8.20 4.25
CA GLY A 196 -11.03 -8.26 4.72
C GLY A 196 -11.82 -9.42 4.12
N LEU A 197 -11.80 -9.59 2.81
CA LEU A 197 -12.48 -10.69 2.11
C LEU A 197 -11.98 -12.05 2.61
N PHE A 198 -10.66 -12.21 2.74
CA PHE A 198 -10.06 -13.45 3.17
C PHE A 198 -10.28 -13.73 4.66
N ALA A 199 -9.95 -12.78 5.54
CA ALA A 199 -10.02 -12.99 6.99
C ALA A 199 -11.45 -13.26 7.47
N TYR A 200 -12.41 -12.43 7.05
CA TYR A 200 -13.81 -12.64 7.46
C TYR A 200 -14.46 -13.84 6.77
N GLY A 201 -14.05 -14.15 5.52
CA GLY A 201 -14.45 -15.38 4.86
C GLY A 201 -13.97 -16.64 5.60
N ALA A 202 -12.71 -16.65 6.04
CA ALA A 202 -12.14 -17.72 6.84
C ALA A 202 -12.84 -17.87 8.21
N ILE A 203 -13.12 -16.74 8.89
CA ILE A 203 -13.89 -16.72 10.14
C ILE A 203 -15.28 -17.32 9.95
N LEU A 204 -15.96 -16.98 8.84
CA LEU A 204 -17.26 -17.56 8.52
C LEU A 204 -17.18 -19.06 8.31
N MET A 205 -16.20 -19.52 7.54
CA MET A 205 -15.99 -20.94 7.25
C MET A 205 -15.75 -21.73 8.53
N ARG A 206 -14.86 -21.27 9.43
CA ARG A 206 -14.63 -21.88 10.75
C ARG A 206 -15.91 -22.00 11.56
N SER A 207 -16.70 -20.93 11.62
CA SER A 207 -17.98 -20.94 12.33
C SER A 207 -18.96 -21.99 11.81
N VAL A 208 -18.95 -22.25 10.50
CA VAL A 208 -19.78 -23.31 9.90
C VAL A 208 -19.24 -24.68 10.28
N ILE A 209 -17.93 -24.91 10.25
CA ILE A 209 -17.28 -26.16 10.64
C ILE A 209 -17.53 -26.47 12.12
N GLU A 210 -17.34 -25.49 13.01
CA GLU A 210 -17.58 -25.64 14.46
C GLU A 210 -19.02 -26.06 14.79
N GLU A 211 -20.02 -25.43 14.14
CA GLU A 211 -21.41 -25.79 14.33
C GLU A 211 -21.74 -27.19 13.78
N LYS A 212 -21.11 -27.58 12.67
CA LYS A 212 -21.24 -28.91 12.10
C LYS A 212 -20.63 -29.95 13.03
N THR A 213 -19.37 -29.78 13.45
CA THR A 213 -18.65 -30.76 14.30
C THR A 213 -19.25 -30.90 15.69
N SER A 214 -19.81 -29.83 16.25
CA SER A 214 -20.52 -29.85 17.53
C SER A 214 -21.97 -30.42 17.45
N ARG A 215 -22.42 -30.78 16.25
CA ARG A 215 -23.81 -31.26 15.98
C ARG A 215 -24.92 -30.25 16.33
N ILE A 216 -24.56 -29.03 16.65
CA ILE A 216 -25.53 -27.93 16.92
C ILE A 216 -26.43 -27.70 15.70
N VAL A 217 -25.87 -27.92 14.51
CA VAL A 217 -26.62 -27.80 13.24
C VAL A 217 -27.87 -28.70 13.23
N GLU A 218 -27.83 -29.91 13.76
CA GLU A 218 -28.99 -30.82 13.78
C GLU A 218 -30.16 -30.22 14.56
N ILE A 219 -29.85 -29.54 15.67
CA ILE A 219 -30.87 -28.84 16.49
C ILE A 219 -31.39 -27.61 15.78
N ILE A 220 -30.50 -26.82 15.16
CA ILE A 220 -30.89 -25.58 14.47
C ILE A 220 -31.71 -25.91 13.23
N THR A 221 -31.32 -26.89 12.44
CA THR A 221 -32.02 -27.27 11.19
C THR A 221 -33.40 -27.86 11.40
N SER A 222 -33.74 -28.34 12.61
CA SER A 222 -35.10 -28.69 12.96
C SER A 222 -36.05 -27.47 12.95
N SER A 223 -35.53 -26.26 13.20
CA SER A 223 -36.32 -25.03 13.34
C SER A 223 -36.08 -24.00 12.22
N VAL A 224 -34.93 -24.06 11.55
CA VAL A 224 -34.49 -23.07 10.54
C VAL A 224 -34.01 -23.80 9.28
N LYS A 225 -34.36 -23.29 8.11
CA LYS A 225 -33.88 -23.86 6.86
C LYS A 225 -32.34 -23.60 6.68
N PRO A 226 -31.59 -24.57 6.11
CA PRO A 226 -30.14 -24.37 5.89
C PRO A 226 -29.75 -23.07 5.16
N ILE A 227 -30.57 -22.67 4.20
CA ILE A 227 -30.34 -21.40 3.47
C ILE A 227 -30.54 -20.16 4.35
N GLU A 228 -31.52 -20.19 5.28
CA GLU A 228 -31.75 -19.09 6.22
C GLU A 228 -30.61 -18.98 7.22
N LEU A 229 -30.07 -20.15 7.66
CA LEU A 229 -28.87 -20.19 8.51
C LEU A 229 -27.64 -19.62 7.80
N MET A 230 -27.39 -20.06 6.55
CA MET A 230 -26.27 -19.57 5.73
C MET A 230 -26.37 -18.05 5.53
N LEU A 231 -27.51 -17.54 5.07
CA LEU A 231 -27.71 -16.11 4.83
C LEU A 231 -27.58 -15.28 6.11
N GLY A 232 -28.14 -15.78 7.23
CA GLY A 232 -28.02 -15.11 8.52
C GLY A 232 -26.57 -14.98 8.99
N LYS A 233 -25.76 -16.02 8.79
CA LYS A 233 -24.33 -16.01 9.10
C LYS A 233 -23.55 -15.06 8.18
N LEU A 234 -23.77 -15.14 6.86
CA LEU A 234 -23.11 -14.24 5.90
C LEU A 234 -23.35 -12.76 6.26
N LEU A 235 -24.62 -12.40 6.44
CA LEU A 235 -25.00 -11.02 6.77
C LEU A 235 -24.51 -10.60 8.17
N GLY A 236 -24.53 -11.53 9.14
CA GLY A 236 -24.02 -11.26 10.49
C GLY A 236 -22.53 -10.93 10.49
N VAL A 237 -21.72 -11.77 9.82
CA VAL A 237 -20.26 -11.51 9.70
C VAL A 237 -19.96 -10.28 8.83
N CYS A 238 -20.76 -10.04 7.79
CA CYS A 238 -20.68 -8.81 6.99
C CYS A 238 -20.83 -7.57 7.86
N LEU A 239 -21.83 -7.53 8.73
CA LEU A 239 -22.03 -6.42 9.66
C LEU A 239 -20.86 -6.24 10.64
N VAL A 240 -20.25 -7.32 11.10
CA VAL A 240 -19.03 -7.24 11.94
C VAL A 240 -17.89 -6.57 11.18
N ALA A 241 -17.64 -7.00 9.94
CA ALA A 241 -16.61 -6.42 9.09
C ALA A 241 -16.87 -4.94 8.80
N LEU A 242 -18.11 -4.59 8.45
CA LEU A 242 -18.52 -3.19 8.24
C LEU A 242 -18.30 -2.33 9.48
N THR A 243 -18.66 -2.84 10.66
CA THR A 243 -18.42 -2.12 11.92
C THR A 243 -16.93 -1.86 12.14
N GLN A 244 -16.09 -2.86 11.89
CA GLN A 244 -14.65 -2.73 12.08
C GLN A 244 -14.03 -1.74 11.10
N PHE A 245 -14.36 -1.81 9.81
CA PHE A 245 -13.86 -0.85 8.82
C PHE A 245 -14.37 0.57 9.07
N SER A 246 -15.63 0.72 9.47
CA SER A 246 -16.18 2.04 9.84
C SER A 246 -15.43 2.65 11.02
N LEU A 247 -15.09 1.84 12.04
CA LEU A 247 -14.29 2.29 13.18
C LEU A 247 -12.86 2.65 12.76
N TRP A 248 -12.24 1.90 11.83
CA TRP A 248 -10.91 2.23 11.33
C TRP A 248 -10.89 3.53 10.54
N ILE A 249 -11.87 3.75 9.66
CA ILE A 249 -12.04 5.01 8.92
C ILE A 249 -12.27 6.18 9.89
N ALA A 250 -13.13 6.01 10.90
CA ALA A 250 -13.37 7.02 11.91
C ALA A 250 -12.11 7.32 12.74
N THR A 251 -11.32 6.30 13.08
CA THR A 251 -10.04 6.47 13.78
C THR A 251 -9.04 7.21 12.90
N TYR A 252 -8.93 6.84 11.61
CA TYR A 252 -8.08 7.54 10.65
C TYR A 252 -8.46 9.02 10.54
N ALA A 253 -9.74 9.32 10.32
CA ALA A 253 -10.23 10.69 10.23
C ALA A 253 -9.99 11.48 11.54
N GLY A 254 -10.18 10.83 12.70
CA GLY A 254 -9.88 11.43 14.01
C GLY A 254 -8.39 11.74 14.19
N VAL A 255 -7.52 10.81 13.80
CA VAL A 255 -6.06 11.01 13.87
C VAL A 255 -5.61 12.12 12.93
N THR A 256 -6.08 12.17 11.69
CA THR A 256 -5.70 13.23 10.74
C THR A 256 -6.14 14.61 11.22
N ILE A 257 -7.36 14.75 11.75
CA ILE A 257 -7.86 16.03 12.29
C ILE A 257 -7.05 16.49 13.51
N LEU A 258 -6.65 15.55 14.38
CA LEU A 258 -5.90 15.87 15.60
C LEU A 258 -4.39 16.01 15.37
N ALA A 259 -3.81 15.23 14.47
CA ALA A 259 -2.39 15.22 14.20
C ALA A 259 -1.92 16.41 13.35
N ALA A 260 -2.76 16.92 12.44
CA ALA A 260 -2.39 18.04 11.58
C ALA A 260 -1.97 19.31 12.37
N PRO A 261 -2.73 19.80 13.36
CA PRO A 261 -2.31 20.96 14.17
C PRO A 261 -1.03 20.70 14.98
N VAL A 262 -0.85 19.46 15.47
CA VAL A 262 0.31 19.07 16.27
C VAL A 262 1.56 19.02 15.37
N ALA A 263 1.46 18.42 14.19
CA ALA A 263 2.54 18.39 13.22
C ALA A 263 2.94 19.82 12.81
N GLN A 264 1.97 20.68 12.56
CA GLN A 264 2.19 22.07 12.18
C GLN A 264 2.89 22.86 13.31
N PHE A 265 2.53 22.62 14.56
CA PHE A 265 3.20 23.23 15.72
C PHE A 265 4.68 22.84 15.79
N PHE A 266 5.02 21.57 15.67
CA PHE A 266 6.41 21.10 15.72
C PHE A 266 7.24 21.57 14.52
N ILE A 267 6.65 21.63 13.33
CA ILE A 267 7.29 22.15 12.14
C ILE A 267 7.59 23.65 12.31
N ASN A 268 6.62 24.43 12.75
CA ASN A 268 6.81 25.87 12.99
C ASN A 268 7.89 26.13 14.07
N GLN A 269 7.95 25.31 15.12
CA GLN A 269 8.99 25.42 16.12
C GLN A 269 10.38 25.15 15.55
N ARG A 270 10.57 24.08 14.76
CA ARG A 270 11.84 23.78 14.10
C ARG A 270 12.26 24.84 13.08
N MET A 271 11.30 25.35 12.31
CA MET A 271 11.57 26.45 11.37
C MET A 271 12.02 27.72 12.12
N GLY A 272 11.41 28.02 13.27
CA GLY A 272 11.85 29.13 14.14
C GLY A 272 13.26 28.93 14.68
N ASP A 273 13.63 27.73 15.09
CA ASP A 273 14.96 27.41 15.60
C ASP A 273 16.01 27.47 14.48
N LEU A 274 15.69 26.99 13.28
CA LEU A 274 16.52 27.11 12.07
C LEU A 274 16.72 28.58 11.69
N GLN A 275 15.67 29.37 11.68
CA GLN A 275 15.74 30.80 11.34
C GLN A 275 16.53 31.59 12.38
N ASN A 276 16.44 31.24 13.65
CA ASN A 276 17.24 31.83 14.73
C ASN A 276 18.72 31.43 14.61
N SER A 277 19.03 30.19 14.23
CA SER A 277 20.40 29.72 14.02
C SER A 277 21.04 30.37 12.78
N LEU A 278 20.28 30.60 11.71
CA LEU A 278 20.73 31.32 10.51
C LEU A 278 20.97 32.80 10.79
N ASN A 279 20.12 33.45 11.60
CA ASN A 279 20.31 34.82 12.02
C ASN A 279 21.49 35.03 13.01
N ALA A 280 21.92 33.94 13.67
CA ALA A 280 23.08 33.98 14.58
C ALA A 280 24.44 33.81 13.85
N VAL A 281 24.41 33.33 12.61
CA VAL A 281 25.60 33.28 11.75
C VAL A 281 25.54 34.50 10.85
N ASP A 282 26.30 35.56 11.23
CA ASP A 282 26.59 36.68 10.36
C ASP A 282 27.32 36.16 9.09
N ALA A 283 26.59 35.83 8.08
CA ALA A 283 27.10 35.31 6.81
C ALA A 283 26.75 36.27 5.69
N GLU A 284 27.74 37.06 5.33
CA GLU A 284 27.85 37.54 3.94
C GLU A 284 27.82 36.32 3.00
N GLY A 285 26.72 36.17 2.28
CA GLY A 285 26.76 35.58 0.94
C GLY A 285 26.48 34.08 0.78
N THR A 286 25.58 33.44 1.53
CA THR A 286 24.99 32.15 1.07
C THR A 286 23.56 32.00 1.55
N ALA A 287 22.69 32.84 1.07
CA ALA A 287 21.25 32.55 1.04
C ALA A 287 20.97 31.65 -0.18
N ALA A 288 21.67 30.53 -0.27
CA ALA A 288 21.39 29.53 -1.30
C ALA A 288 20.21 28.69 -0.86
N ASN A 289 19.06 28.93 -1.51
CA ASN A 289 17.95 28.01 -1.77
C ASN A 289 17.70 26.89 -0.73
N MET A 290 17.40 27.28 0.51
CA MET A 290 16.70 26.35 1.38
C MET A 290 15.21 26.34 0.98
N PRO A 291 14.57 25.18 0.84
CA PRO A 291 13.12 25.13 0.63
C PRO A 291 12.47 25.79 1.85
N SER A 292 11.97 27.01 1.65
CA SER A 292 11.35 27.86 2.67
C SER A 292 10.01 27.32 3.16
N ASP A 293 9.47 26.32 2.48
CA ASP A 293 8.17 25.75 2.79
C ASP A 293 8.28 24.23 2.81
N ILE A 294 8.23 23.66 4.01
CA ILE A 294 7.79 22.27 4.12
C ILE A 294 6.32 22.31 3.72
N ASP A 295 6.08 22.01 2.45
CA ASP A 295 4.76 21.99 1.86
C ASP A 295 3.90 20.94 2.58
N LEU A 296 3.08 21.38 3.54
CA LEU A 296 2.12 20.53 4.22
C LEU A 296 0.91 20.19 3.35
N SER A 297 0.84 20.70 2.13
CA SER A 297 -0.22 20.35 1.17
C SER A 297 -0.27 18.84 0.89
N PHE A 298 0.86 18.11 1.15
CA PHE A 298 0.84 16.66 1.12
C PHE A 298 -0.16 16.05 2.13
N LEU A 299 -0.42 16.71 3.29
CA LEU A 299 -1.42 16.22 4.25
C LEU A 299 -2.85 16.42 3.74
N GLU A 300 -3.10 17.46 2.94
CA GLU A 300 -4.41 17.66 2.29
C GLU A 300 -4.67 16.61 1.23
N GLN A 301 -3.61 16.08 0.60
CA GLN A 301 -3.69 15.00 -0.39
C GLN A 301 -4.10 13.64 0.22
N PHE A 302 -4.04 13.48 1.54
CA PHE A 302 -4.61 12.32 2.24
C PHE A 302 -6.11 12.46 2.54
N SER A 303 -6.77 13.55 2.10
CA SER A 303 -8.22 13.63 2.21
C SER A 303 -8.87 12.59 1.30
N ILE A 304 -9.58 11.65 1.88
CA ILE A 304 -10.29 10.61 1.12
C ILE A 304 -11.67 11.19 0.73
N ASP A 305 -11.96 11.20 -0.57
CA ASP A 305 -13.28 11.57 -1.08
C ASP A 305 -14.36 10.66 -0.43
N PRO A 306 -15.39 11.25 0.22
CA PRO A 306 -16.50 10.49 0.79
C PRO A 306 -17.19 9.55 -0.21
N LEU A 307 -17.19 9.89 -1.48
CA LEU A 307 -17.75 9.05 -2.55
C LEU A 307 -16.94 7.78 -2.73
N ILE A 308 -15.62 7.85 -2.69
CA ILE A 308 -14.73 6.68 -2.75
C ILE A 308 -14.97 5.77 -1.54
N VAL A 309 -15.17 6.34 -0.35
CA VAL A 309 -15.53 5.57 0.87
C VAL A 309 -16.85 4.83 0.66
N LEU A 310 -17.86 5.48 0.08
CA LEU A 310 -19.13 4.83 -0.23
C LEU A 310 -18.93 3.65 -1.19
N TYR A 311 -18.19 3.84 -2.28
CA TYR A 311 -17.91 2.77 -3.24
C TYR A 311 -17.08 1.64 -2.64
N PHE A 312 -16.11 1.96 -1.78
CA PHE A 312 -15.39 0.97 -0.99
C PHE A 312 -16.35 0.03 -0.25
N PHE A 313 -17.32 0.58 0.49
CA PHE A 313 -18.29 -0.23 1.21
C PHE A 313 -19.22 -1.04 0.27
N VAL A 314 -19.65 -0.47 -0.84
CA VAL A 314 -20.49 -1.18 -1.83
C VAL A 314 -19.74 -2.37 -2.42
N PHE A 315 -18.52 -2.16 -2.93
CA PHE A 315 -17.72 -3.22 -3.52
C PHE A 315 -17.25 -4.24 -2.50
N PHE A 316 -16.93 -3.80 -1.28
CA PHE A 316 -16.58 -4.68 -0.19
C PHE A 316 -17.74 -5.59 0.19
N VAL A 317 -18.95 -5.05 0.40
CA VAL A 317 -20.13 -5.85 0.78
C VAL A 317 -20.48 -6.87 -0.29
N LEU A 318 -20.56 -6.45 -1.55
CA LEU A 318 -20.90 -7.35 -2.65
C LEU A 318 -19.82 -8.42 -2.85
N GLY A 319 -18.55 -8.04 -2.83
CA GLY A 319 -17.41 -8.96 -2.92
C GLY A 319 -17.37 -9.91 -1.74
N PHE A 320 -17.57 -9.39 -0.52
CA PHE A 320 -17.63 -10.21 0.70
C PHE A 320 -18.74 -11.25 0.63
N LEU A 321 -19.95 -10.85 0.30
CA LEU A 321 -21.08 -11.78 0.19
C LEU A 321 -20.83 -12.85 -0.88
N MET A 322 -20.24 -12.49 -2.00
CA MET A 322 -19.89 -13.41 -3.08
C MET A 322 -18.85 -14.43 -2.62
N TYR A 323 -17.71 -14.00 -2.09
CA TYR A 323 -16.65 -14.90 -1.64
C TYR A 323 -17.04 -15.71 -0.39
N SER A 324 -17.71 -15.07 0.57
CA SER A 324 -18.16 -15.71 1.79
C SER A 324 -19.21 -16.80 1.55
N SER A 325 -19.99 -16.69 0.47
CA SER A 325 -20.90 -17.78 0.07
C SER A 325 -20.11 -19.06 -0.28
N ILE A 326 -18.96 -18.92 -0.95
CA ILE A 326 -18.09 -20.06 -1.27
C ILE A 326 -17.42 -20.60 0.00
N PHE A 327 -16.92 -19.72 0.88
CA PHE A 327 -16.36 -20.11 2.17
C PHE A 327 -17.38 -20.89 3.03
N ALA A 328 -18.64 -20.44 3.06
CA ALA A 328 -19.71 -21.15 3.77
C ALA A 328 -19.99 -22.52 3.17
N ALA A 329 -20.03 -22.63 1.83
CA ALA A 329 -20.24 -23.90 1.14
C ALA A 329 -19.13 -24.90 1.43
N ILE A 330 -17.87 -24.47 1.41
CA ILE A 330 -16.72 -25.32 1.75
C ILE A 330 -16.76 -25.71 3.23
N GLY A 331 -17.05 -24.77 4.14
CA GLY A 331 -17.19 -25.05 5.56
C GLY A 331 -18.26 -26.10 5.85
N ALA A 332 -19.39 -26.08 5.10
CA ALA A 332 -20.42 -27.10 5.20
C ALA A 332 -19.99 -28.48 4.63
N ALA A 333 -19.10 -28.45 3.62
CA ALA A 333 -18.66 -29.68 2.96
C ALA A 333 -17.60 -30.45 3.75
N VAL A 334 -16.71 -29.76 4.49
CA VAL A 334 -15.60 -30.40 5.23
C VAL A 334 -15.99 -30.74 6.66
N ASP A 335 -15.27 -31.71 7.27
CA ASP A 335 -15.53 -32.18 8.65
C ASP A 335 -14.43 -31.71 9.63
N SER A 336 -13.34 -31.13 9.15
CA SER A 336 -12.25 -30.64 9.99
C SER A 336 -11.68 -29.33 9.49
N GLU A 337 -11.09 -28.56 10.39
CA GLU A 337 -10.40 -27.31 10.06
C GLU A 337 -9.15 -27.57 9.18
N GLN A 338 -8.47 -28.69 9.38
CA GLN A 338 -7.31 -29.07 8.59
C GLN A 338 -7.68 -29.36 7.13
N ASP A 339 -8.78 -30.06 6.88
CA ASP A 339 -9.26 -30.33 5.53
C ASP A 339 -9.69 -29.03 4.82
N SER A 340 -10.20 -28.06 5.56
CA SER A 340 -10.62 -26.77 5.03
C SER A 340 -9.47 -25.92 4.47
N GLN A 341 -8.26 -26.04 5.05
CA GLN A 341 -7.10 -25.26 4.62
C GLN A 341 -6.73 -25.50 3.15
N GLN A 342 -6.86 -26.75 2.66
CA GLN A 342 -6.59 -27.06 1.26
C GLN A 342 -7.55 -26.35 0.30
N PHE A 343 -8.82 -26.23 0.70
CA PHE A 343 -9.83 -25.53 -0.10
C PHE A 343 -9.71 -23.99 -0.01
N GLN A 344 -9.16 -23.48 1.10
CA GLN A 344 -8.91 -22.03 1.26
C GLN A 344 -8.02 -21.47 0.16
N PHE A 345 -6.97 -22.19 -0.25
CA PHE A 345 -6.07 -21.76 -1.31
C PHE A 345 -6.78 -21.56 -2.65
N ILE A 346 -7.83 -22.34 -2.94
CA ILE A 346 -8.61 -22.21 -4.16
C ILE A 346 -9.41 -20.92 -4.18
N ILE A 347 -9.97 -20.52 -3.01
CA ILE A 347 -10.69 -19.25 -2.89
C ILE A 347 -9.72 -18.08 -2.82
N LEU A 348 -8.59 -18.28 -2.12
CA LEU A 348 -7.56 -17.25 -1.98
C LEU A 348 -6.96 -16.86 -3.33
N SER A 349 -6.79 -17.82 -4.25
CA SER A 349 -6.10 -17.56 -5.53
C SER A 349 -6.75 -16.45 -6.37
N PRO A 350 -8.09 -16.38 -6.61
CA PRO A 350 -8.67 -15.28 -7.36
C PRO A 350 -8.68 -13.95 -6.57
N ILE A 351 -8.79 -13.98 -5.23
CA ILE A 351 -8.70 -12.77 -4.41
C ILE A 351 -7.28 -12.22 -4.47
N PHE A 352 -6.28 -13.11 -4.34
CA PHE A 352 -4.86 -12.75 -4.43
C PHE A 352 -4.48 -12.25 -5.83
N LEU A 353 -5.00 -12.90 -6.88
CA LEU A 353 -4.84 -12.44 -8.24
C LEU A 353 -5.38 -11.00 -8.39
N GLY A 354 -6.58 -10.72 -7.90
CA GLY A 354 -7.13 -9.36 -7.88
C GLY A 354 -6.20 -8.36 -7.22
N TYR A 355 -5.61 -8.73 -6.08
CA TYR A 355 -4.65 -7.88 -5.39
C TYR A 355 -3.34 -7.71 -6.18
N MET A 356 -2.82 -8.75 -6.82
CA MET A 356 -1.62 -8.64 -7.67
C MET A 356 -1.86 -7.75 -8.89
N LEU A 357 -3.03 -7.85 -9.53
CA LEU A 357 -3.40 -6.99 -10.66
C LEU A 357 -3.50 -5.51 -10.27
N ASN A 358 -3.76 -5.24 -9.01
CA ASN A 358 -3.86 -3.89 -8.45
C ASN A 358 -2.60 -3.05 -8.69
N PHE A 359 -1.41 -3.65 -8.63
CA PHE A 359 -0.14 -2.95 -8.91
C PHE A 359 -0.11 -2.42 -10.35
N ARG A 360 -0.51 -3.24 -11.32
CA ARG A 360 -0.55 -2.82 -12.72
C ARG A 360 -1.65 -1.80 -13.01
N ILE A 361 -2.77 -1.89 -12.31
CA ILE A 361 -3.89 -0.96 -12.45
C ILE A 361 -3.51 0.43 -11.92
N ALA A 362 -2.79 0.50 -10.81
CA ALA A 362 -2.34 1.77 -10.26
C ALA A 362 -1.34 2.50 -11.17
N GLU A 363 -0.52 1.75 -11.95
CA GLU A 363 0.40 2.34 -12.93
C GLU A 363 -0.29 2.81 -14.22
N ALA A 364 -1.28 2.04 -14.71
CA ALA A 364 -1.96 2.32 -15.97
C ALA A 364 -3.47 2.07 -15.85
N PRO A 365 -4.21 2.95 -15.12
CA PRO A 365 -5.61 2.73 -14.77
C PRO A 365 -6.57 2.77 -15.96
N ASP A 366 -6.21 3.45 -17.05
CA ASP A 366 -7.05 3.61 -18.23
C ASP A 366 -6.71 2.61 -19.35
N SER A 367 -5.79 1.67 -19.07
CA SER A 367 -5.47 0.59 -20.02
C SER A 367 -6.66 -0.36 -20.17
N THR A 368 -6.81 -0.96 -21.37
CA THR A 368 -7.83 -1.98 -21.62
C THR A 368 -7.77 -3.12 -20.61
N PHE A 369 -6.55 -3.48 -20.18
CA PHE A 369 -6.34 -4.48 -19.13
C PHE A 369 -6.97 -4.07 -17.80
N ALA A 370 -6.73 -2.82 -17.35
CA ALA A 370 -7.30 -2.30 -16.11
C ALA A 370 -8.84 -2.25 -16.15
N ILE A 371 -9.41 -1.84 -17.30
CA ILE A 371 -10.85 -1.83 -17.52
C ILE A 371 -11.42 -3.24 -17.36
N VAL A 372 -10.88 -4.23 -18.08
CA VAL A 372 -11.36 -5.61 -18.02
C VAL A 372 -11.21 -6.20 -16.62
N ALA A 373 -10.06 -6.00 -15.97
CA ALA A 373 -9.80 -6.51 -14.62
C ALA A 373 -10.72 -5.87 -13.56
N SER A 374 -11.09 -4.59 -13.73
CA SER A 374 -12.01 -3.89 -12.83
C SER A 374 -13.49 -4.23 -13.08
N LEU A 375 -13.85 -4.74 -14.25
CA LEU A 375 -15.19 -5.22 -14.57
C LEU A 375 -15.38 -6.71 -14.24
N PHE A 376 -14.30 -7.49 -14.19
CA PHE A 376 -14.39 -8.93 -13.93
C PHE A 376 -14.80 -9.19 -12.46
N PRO A 377 -15.93 -9.90 -12.19
CA PRO A 377 -16.53 -9.94 -10.86
C PRO A 377 -15.64 -10.49 -9.74
N LEU A 378 -14.73 -11.44 -10.05
CA LEU A 378 -13.83 -12.00 -9.04
C LEU A 378 -12.73 -11.02 -8.62
N THR A 379 -12.34 -10.08 -9.47
CA THR A 379 -11.27 -9.12 -9.19
C THR A 379 -11.81 -7.71 -8.95
N SER A 380 -13.01 -7.41 -9.41
CA SER A 380 -13.62 -6.07 -9.35
C SER A 380 -13.73 -5.47 -7.94
N PRO A 381 -13.99 -6.24 -6.86
CA PRO A 381 -14.08 -5.63 -5.53
C PRO A 381 -12.80 -4.92 -5.08
N ILE A 382 -11.66 -5.38 -5.54
CA ILE A 382 -10.36 -4.76 -5.26
C ILE A 382 -10.04 -3.72 -6.33
N ASN A 383 -10.09 -4.14 -7.59
CA ASN A 383 -9.52 -3.40 -8.72
C ASN A 383 -10.33 -2.17 -9.12
N MET A 384 -11.66 -2.21 -9.00
CA MET A 384 -12.48 -1.04 -9.34
C MET A 384 -12.29 0.10 -8.34
N VAL A 385 -12.24 -0.22 -7.04
CA VAL A 385 -12.03 0.80 -5.99
C VAL A 385 -10.67 1.45 -6.14
N THR A 386 -9.62 0.65 -6.41
CA THR A 386 -8.27 1.21 -6.68
C THR A 386 -8.27 2.10 -7.91
N ARG A 387 -8.91 1.65 -9.00
CA ARG A 387 -8.96 2.39 -10.25
C ARG A 387 -9.65 3.75 -10.07
N MET A 388 -10.75 3.80 -9.29
CA MET A 388 -11.45 5.04 -8.95
C MET A 388 -10.60 6.00 -8.12
N LEU A 389 -9.68 5.49 -7.30
CA LEU A 389 -8.79 6.34 -6.50
C LEU A 389 -7.70 7.00 -7.36
N VAL A 390 -7.16 6.25 -8.33
CA VAL A 390 -6.01 6.71 -9.14
C VAL A 390 -6.42 7.39 -10.46
N SER A 391 -7.63 7.16 -10.98
CA SER A 391 -8.13 7.77 -12.22
C SER A 391 -9.61 8.16 -12.13
N ASN A 392 -10.05 8.99 -13.08
CA ASN A 392 -11.47 9.34 -13.22
C ASN A 392 -12.19 8.25 -14.01
N VAL A 393 -12.81 7.30 -13.30
CA VAL A 393 -13.53 6.20 -13.92
C VAL A 393 -14.93 6.66 -14.33
N PRO A 394 -15.36 6.50 -15.60
CA PRO A 394 -16.71 6.86 -16.02
C PRO A 394 -17.77 6.12 -15.20
N PHE A 395 -18.80 6.84 -14.76
CA PHE A 395 -19.85 6.30 -13.89
C PHE A 395 -20.53 5.04 -14.46
N TRP A 396 -20.65 4.92 -15.78
CA TRP A 396 -21.26 3.74 -16.42
C TRP A 396 -20.41 2.47 -16.23
N GLU A 397 -19.07 2.60 -16.16
CA GLU A 397 -18.17 1.46 -15.90
C GLU A 397 -18.34 0.96 -14.46
N VAL A 398 -18.45 1.89 -13.50
CA VAL A 398 -18.71 1.57 -12.10
C VAL A 398 -20.06 0.84 -11.97
N LEU A 399 -21.11 1.37 -12.61
CA LEU A 399 -22.44 0.76 -12.60
C LEU A 399 -22.43 -0.63 -13.24
N LEU A 400 -21.76 -0.79 -14.38
CA LEU A 400 -21.61 -2.08 -15.05
C LEU A 400 -20.87 -3.10 -14.17
N SER A 401 -19.80 -2.68 -13.49
CA SER A 401 -19.05 -3.52 -12.57
C SER A 401 -19.93 -4.00 -11.41
N ILE A 402 -20.69 -3.08 -10.79
CA ILE A 402 -21.65 -3.42 -9.71
C ILE A 402 -22.70 -4.41 -10.22
N LEU A 403 -23.27 -4.19 -11.41
CA LEU A 403 -24.26 -5.10 -12.01
C LEU A 403 -23.69 -6.51 -12.23
N LEU A 404 -22.50 -6.61 -12.82
CA LEU A 404 -21.82 -7.89 -13.06
C LEU A 404 -21.48 -8.59 -11.73
N LEU A 405 -21.08 -7.84 -10.73
CA LEU A 405 -20.78 -8.35 -9.39
C LEU A 405 -22.05 -8.89 -8.70
N ILE A 406 -23.19 -8.17 -8.81
CA ILE A 406 -24.49 -8.64 -8.29
C ILE A 406 -24.94 -9.92 -8.99
N LEU A 407 -24.82 -9.99 -10.32
CA LEU A 407 -25.17 -11.21 -11.07
C LEU A 407 -24.30 -12.41 -10.64
N SER A 408 -23.00 -12.18 -10.47
CA SER A 408 -22.08 -13.19 -9.97
C SER A 408 -22.41 -13.61 -8.52
N LEU A 409 -22.73 -12.63 -7.66
CA LEU A 409 -23.14 -12.89 -6.29
C LEU A 409 -24.37 -13.81 -6.26
N ILE A 410 -25.40 -13.51 -7.04
CA ILE A 410 -26.61 -14.34 -7.13
C ILE A 410 -26.24 -15.76 -7.56
N GLY A 411 -25.45 -15.90 -8.62
CA GLY A 411 -24.98 -17.21 -9.11
C GLY A 411 -24.21 -18.00 -8.03
N MET A 412 -23.28 -17.32 -7.34
CA MET A 412 -22.50 -17.95 -6.27
C MET A 412 -23.34 -18.31 -5.04
N LEU A 413 -24.31 -17.47 -4.65
CA LEU A 413 -25.23 -17.78 -3.56
C LEU A 413 -26.10 -19.01 -3.87
N LEU A 414 -26.61 -19.14 -5.12
CA LEU A 414 -27.40 -20.30 -5.53
C LEU A 414 -26.55 -21.58 -5.52
N LEU A 415 -25.33 -21.51 -6.02
CA LEU A 415 -24.36 -22.60 -5.99
C LEU A 415 -24.02 -23.02 -4.55
N ALA A 416 -23.66 -22.03 -3.72
CA ALA A 416 -23.32 -22.23 -2.32
C ALA A 416 -24.49 -22.85 -1.53
N ALA A 417 -25.71 -22.36 -1.75
CA ALA A 417 -26.90 -22.89 -1.08
C ALA A 417 -27.15 -24.37 -1.35
N ARG A 418 -26.88 -24.83 -2.59
CA ARG A 418 -27.01 -26.26 -2.94
C ARG A 418 -25.96 -27.09 -2.21
N ILE A 419 -24.70 -26.67 -2.23
CA ILE A 419 -23.62 -27.38 -1.54
C ILE A 419 -23.86 -27.37 -0.03
N TYR A 420 -24.22 -26.21 0.53
CA TYR A 420 -24.47 -26.03 1.96
C TYR A 420 -25.60 -26.94 2.47
N ARG A 421 -26.72 -27.00 1.72
CA ARG A 421 -27.88 -27.84 2.08
C ARG A 421 -27.51 -29.32 2.22
N THR A 422 -26.68 -29.84 1.30
CA THR A 422 -26.28 -31.23 1.28
C THR A 422 -25.12 -31.47 2.25
N GLY A 423 -24.09 -30.61 2.21
CA GLY A 423 -22.85 -30.79 2.95
C GLY A 423 -23.00 -30.66 4.46
N ILE A 424 -23.87 -29.75 4.94
CA ILE A 424 -24.02 -29.48 6.37
C ILE A 424 -24.56 -30.69 7.19
N LEU A 425 -25.25 -31.59 6.51
CA LEU A 425 -25.83 -32.80 7.12
C LEU A 425 -25.02 -34.08 6.85
N MET A 426 -23.95 -33.99 6.07
CA MET A 426 -23.07 -35.13 5.75
C MET A 426 -21.86 -35.16 6.66
N TYR A 427 -21.60 -36.28 7.29
CA TYR A 427 -20.46 -36.51 8.18
C TYR A 427 -19.59 -37.70 7.69
N GLY A 428 -18.30 -37.64 8.01
CA GLY A 428 -17.37 -38.76 7.86
C GLY A 428 -16.85 -39.05 6.45
N LYS A 429 -17.10 -38.19 5.47
CA LYS A 429 -16.54 -38.30 4.12
C LYS A 429 -15.78 -37.04 3.73
N LYS A 430 -14.53 -37.22 3.29
CA LYS A 430 -13.75 -36.10 2.66
C LYS A 430 -14.39 -35.81 1.30
N PRO A 431 -14.91 -34.57 1.07
CA PRO A 431 -15.53 -34.24 -0.19
C PRO A 431 -14.45 -34.15 -1.28
N THR A 432 -14.67 -34.87 -2.36
CA THR A 432 -13.92 -34.72 -3.60
C THR A 432 -14.61 -33.71 -4.53
N PHE A 433 -13.87 -33.09 -5.44
CA PHE A 433 -14.48 -32.19 -6.44
C PHE A 433 -15.60 -32.86 -7.22
N LYS A 434 -15.47 -34.17 -7.47
CA LYS A 434 -16.48 -34.97 -8.16
C LYS A 434 -17.78 -35.10 -7.33
N GLU A 435 -17.68 -35.20 -6.04
CA GLU A 435 -18.83 -35.22 -5.14
C GLU A 435 -19.48 -33.84 -5.01
N LEU A 436 -18.71 -32.80 -4.88
CA LEU A 436 -19.22 -31.40 -4.90
C LEU A 436 -20.02 -31.14 -6.19
N TYR A 437 -19.49 -31.54 -7.33
CA TYR A 437 -20.20 -31.44 -8.62
C TYR A 437 -21.53 -32.25 -8.62
N LYS A 438 -21.52 -33.45 -8.04
CA LYS A 438 -22.73 -34.28 -7.92
C LYS A 438 -23.78 -33.60 -7.02
N TRP A 439 -23.38 -32.98 -5.91
CA TRP A 439 -24.30 -32.26 -5.01
C TRP A 439 -24.93 -31.03 -5.71
N ILE A 440 -24.17 -30.32 -6.53
CA ILE A 440 -24.69 -29.20 -7.31
C ILE A 440 -25.80 -29.67 -8.30
N ARG A 441 -25.66 -30.86 -8.84
CA ARG A 441 -26.60 -31.39 -9.85
C ARG A 441 -27.84 -32.07 -9.24
N GLN A 442 -27.73 -32.61 -8.04
CA GLN A 442 -28.82 -33.38 -7.37
C GLN A 442 -29.68 -32.54 -6.41
N ALA A 443 -29.25 -31.34 -6.05
CA ALA A 443 -29.98 -30.43 -5.17
C ALA A 443 -30.79 -29.40 -5.99
#